data_b58258bbd56069d86e3939e03092ff4a
#
_entry.id   b58258bbd56069d86e3939e03092ff4a
#
_cell.length_a   1.000
_cell.length_b   1.000
_cell.length_c   1.000
_cell.angle_alpha   90.00
_cell.angle_beta   90.00
_cell.angle_gamma   90.00
#
_symmetry.space_group_name_H-M   'P 1'
#
loop_
_entity.id
_entity.type
_entity.pdbx_description
1 polymer ?
#
loop_
_entity_poly.entity_id
_entity_poly.type
_entity_poly.pdbx_seq_one_letter_code
_entity_poly.pdbx_strand_id
1 'polypeptide(L)'
;MFQKLEAVENRYEELNKKIADPEVIANTSEWTKFMKEHAEIEEVALKYKEYKQVQQSIEEAQEMLNDPEMRELAEEELYENKEKLPKIEEELKILLIPKDPDDDKNIICEIRAGAGGDEAALFAGTLYRMYSMYAERKHWKIEVLNENETGLGGYKEISFMVTGKGVYSRLKFESGVHRVQRVPETEASGRIHTSTATVAILPVVEDVQIEINPADIKLEVFRASGAGGQHVNKTSSAVRLIHIPTGIVAECQTERSQTQNREYAMKLLKSRLYEVEKQKRDSELANERKSQVGSGDRSEKIRTYNYPQGRITDHRIGLSIYQMENFLNGDLDEMIDNLIAADRAEKLQGNDEQ
;
A
#
# COMPACT_ATOMS: atom_id res chain seq x y z
N MET A 1 -15.04 20.53 4.83
CA MET A 1 -15.43 19.57 3.79
C MET A 1 -15.70 20.27 2.44
N PHE A 2 -16.72 21.11 2.31
CA PHE A 2 -17.15 21.69 1.03
C PHE A 2 -16.10 22.52 0.30
N GLN A 3 -15.26 23.30 0.98
CA GLN A 3 -14.13 24.02 0.36
C GLN A 3 -13.12 23.08 -0.32
N LYS A 4 -12.88 21.90 0.27
CA LYS A 4 -12.01 20.89 -0.35
C LYS A 4 -12.67 20.28 -1.60
N LEU A 5 -13.97 20.01 -1.55
CA LEU A 5 -14.73 19.47 -2.69
C LEU A 5 -14.79 20.46 -3.86
N GLU A 6 -14.96 21.74 -3.59
CA GLU A 6 -14.93 22.79 -4.61
C GLU A 6 -13.55 22.92 -5.27
N ALA A 7 -12.48 22.81 -4.49
CA ALA A 7 -11.12 22.77 -5.01
C ALA A 7 -10.86 21.55 -5.90
N VAL A 8 -11.39 20.37 -5.53
CA VAL A 8 -11.29 19.14 -6.32
C VAL A 8 -12.06 19.28 -7.66
N GLU A 9 -13.27 19.83 -7.62
CA GLU A 9 -14.06 20.07 -8.84
C GLU A 9 -13.36 21.03 -9.80
N ASN A 10 -12.86 22.16 -9.30
CA ASN A 10 -12.10 23.11 -10.10
C ASN A 10 -10.85 22.45 -10.72
N ARG A 11 -10.15 21.63 -9.93
CA ARG A 11 -8.98 20.90 -10.41
C ARG A 11 -9.33 19.88 -11.49
N TYR A 12 -10.44 19.17 -11.32
CA TYR A 12 -10.96 18.23 -12.31
C TYR A 12 -11.27 18.93 -13.65
N GLU A 13 -11.88 20.11 -13.62
CA GLU A 13 -12.15 20.90 -14.82
C GLU A 13 -10.87 21.42 -15.50
N GLU A 14 -9.87 21.83 -14.71
CA GLU A 14 -8.56 22.19 -15.25
C GLU A 14 -7.87 21.02 -15.94
N LEU A 15 -7.91 19.83 -15.32
CA LEU A 15 -7.30 18.62 -15.88
C LEU A 15 -8.00 18.19 -17.16
N ASN A 16 -9.33 18.27 -17.24
CA ASN A 16 -10.08 18.01 -18.46
C ASN A 16 -9.62 18.90 -19.62
N LYS A 17 -9.34 20.19 -19.35
CA LYS A 17 -8.81 21.12 -20.37
C LYS A 17 -7.39 20.76 -20.77
N LYS A 18 -6.50 20.45 -19.80
CA LYS A 18 -5.08 20.10 -20.04
C LYS A 18 -4.91 18.78 -20.79
N ILE A 19 -5.71 17.77 -20.46
CA ILE A 19 -5.66 16.46 -21.12
C ILE A 19 -6.08 16.55 -22.60
N ALA A 20 -6.96 17.50 -22.93
CA ALA A 20 -7.42 17.74 -24.29
C ALA A 20 -6.47 18.67 -25.09
N ASP A 21 -5.44 19.26 -24.47
CA ASP A 21 -4.51 20.17 -25.12
C ASP A 21 -3.50 19.40 -26.00
N PRO A 22 -3.40 19.72 -27.31
CA PRO A 22 -2.47 19.07 -28.23
C PRO A 22 -0.99 19.18 -27.81
N GLU A 23 -0.60 20.27 -27.14
CA GLU A 23 0.78 20.44 -26.67
C GLU A 23 1.11 19.48 -25.52
N VAL A 24 0.17 19.25 -24.62
CA VAL A 24 0.30 18.30 -23.51
C VAL A 24 0.29 16.85 -24.02
N ILE A 25 -0.56 16.54 -25.01
CA ILE A 25 -0.63 15.21 -25.65
C ILE A 25 0.71 14.85 -26.29
N ALA A 26 1.41 15.82 -26.87
CA ALA A 26 2.73 15.62 -27.47
C ALA A 26 3.80 15.24 -26.43
N ASN A 27 3.62 15.63 -25.16
CA ASN A 27 4.50 15.26 -24.05
C ASN A 27 3.92 14.08 -23.27
N THR A 28 4.18 12.87 -23.71
CA THR A 28 3.62 11.63 -23.16
C THR A 28 3.82 11.49 -21.65
N SER A 29 4.95 11.94 -21.10
CA SER A 29 5.25 11.87 -19.67
C SER A 29 4.31 12.76 -18.84
N GLU A 30 4.10 13.99 -19.29
CA GLU A 30 3.25 14.96 -18.63
C GLU A 30 1.76 14.60 -18.77
N TRP A 31 1.38 14.15 -19.97
CA TRP A 31 0.03 13.66 -20.24
C TRP A 31 -0.35 12.47 -19.34
N THR A 32 0.55 11.47 -19.19
CA THR A 32 0.33 10.31 -18.32
C THR A 32 0.15 10.73 -16.85
N LYS A 33 0.91 11.74 -16.41
CA LYS A 33 0.78 12.28 -15.05
C LYS A 33 -0.57 12.94 -14.83
N PHE A 34 -1.05 13.76 -15.78
CA PHE A 34 -2.37 14.39 -15.69
C PHE A 34 -3.50 13.37 -15.78
N MET A 35 -3.38 12.35 -16.62
CA MET A 35 -4.37 11.27 -16.72
C MET A 35 -4.49 10.50 -15.40
N LYS A 36 -3.37 10.25 -14.72
CA LYS A 36 -3.37 9.57 -13.42
C LYS A 36 -4.06 10.44 -12.36
N GLU A 37 -3.69 11.71 -12.26
CA GLU A 37 -4.31 12.66 -11.33
C GLU A 37 -5.82 12.82 -11.61
N HIS A 38 -6.21 12.89 -12.90
CA HIS A 38 -7.61 12.94 -13.30
C HIS A 38 -8.40 11.72 -12.83
N ALA A 39 -7.88 10.51 -13.07
CA ALA A 39 -8.53 9.27 -12.66
C ALA A 39 -8.66 9.16 -11.12
N GLU A 40 -7.71 9.73 -10.36
CA GLU A 40 -7.75 9.74 -8.90
C GLU A 40 -8.88 10.62 -8.33
N ILE A 41 -9.18 11.76 -8.97
CA ILE A 41 -10.16 12.74 -8.47
C ILE A 41 -11.53 12.66 -9.16
N GLU A 42 -11.65 11.92 -10.27
CA GLU A 42 -12.86 11.82 -11.09
C GLU A 42 -14.09 11.41 -10.28
N GLU A 43 -13.96 10.36 -9.49
CA GLU A 43 -15.05 9.79 -8.68
C GLU A 43 -15.60 10.83 -7.67
N VAL A 44 -14.68 11.55 -7.00
CA VAL A 44 -15.03 12.62 -6.05
C VAL A 44 -15.72 13.78 -6.75
N ALA A 45 -15.18 14.23 -7.90
CA ALA A 45 -15.71 15.36 -8.65
C ALA A 45 -17.11 15.08 -9.22
N LEU A 46 -17.33 13.87 -9.78
CA LEU A 46 -18.64 13.46 -10.29
C LEU A 46 -19.69 13.34 -9.18
N LYS A 47 -19.29 12.77 -8.03
CA LYS A 47 -20.20 12.64 -6.87
C LYS A 47 -20.55 14.01 -6.26
N TYR A 48 -19.60 14.94 -6.23
CA TYR A 48 -19.88 16.32 -5.78
C TYR A 48 -20.80 17.06 -6.77
N LYS A 49 -20.69 16.78 -8.05
CA LYS A 49 -21.60 17.33 -9.07
C LYS A 49 -23.03 16.82 -8.88
N GLU A 50 -23.17 15.52 -8.58
CA GLU A 50 -24.46 14.91 -8.21
C GLU A 50 -25.04 15.57 -6.95
N TYR A 51 -24.22 15.80 -5.91
CA TYR A 51 -24.63 16.51 -4.71
C TYR A 51 -25.24 17.89 -5.01
N LYS A 52 -24.54 18.69 -5.83
CA LYS A 52 -25.01 20.02 -6.24
C LYS A 52 -26.32 19.95 -7.03
N GLN A 53 -26.46 18.97 -7.92
CA GLN A 53 -27.71 18.77 -8.67
C GLN A 53 -28.89 18.46 -7.75
N VAL A 54 -28.70 17.54 -6.79
CA VAL A 54 -29.74 17.20 -5.82
C VAL A 54 -30.08 18.39 -4.93
N GLN A 55 -29.09 19.17 -4.50
CA GLN A 55 -29.33 20.41 -3.74
C GLN A 55 -30.13 21.45 -4.55
N GLN A 56 -29.78 21.64 -5.81
CA GLN A 56 -30.50 22.53 -6.70
C GLN A 56 -31.93 22.04 -6.93
N SER A 57 -32.17 20.75 -7.16
CA SER A 57 -33.51 20.18 -7.29
C SER A 57 -34.35 20.38 -6.02
N ILE A 58 -33.74 20.32 -4.83
CA ILE A 58 -34.44 20.65 -3.57
C ILE A 58 -34.85 22.10 -3.53
N GLU A 59 -33.99 23.03 -3.95
CA GLU A 59 -34.34 24.49 -4.00
C GLU A 59 -35.44 24.74 -5.02
N GLU A 60 -35.38 24.20 -6.22
CA GLU A 60 -36.40 24.29 -7.26
C GLU A 60 -37.73 23.68 -6.81
N ALA A 61 -37.73 22.51 -6.19
CA ALA A 61 -38.93 21.88 -5.65
C ALA A 61 -39.58 22.74 -4.52
N GLN A 62 -38.75 23.39 -3.68
CA GLN A 62 -39.27 24.32 -2.64
C GLN A 62 -39.95 25.55 -3.24
N GLU A 63 -39.45 26.08 -4.34
CA GLU A 63 -40.06 27.19 -5.04
C GLU A 63 -41.42 26.78 -5.69
N MET A 64 -41.48 25.58 -6.27
CA MET A 64 -42.67 25.00 -6.90
C MET A 64 -43.79 24.68 -5.91
N LEU A 65 -43.51 24.52 -4.61
CA LEU A 65 -44.55 24.33 -3.58
C LEU A 65 -45.54 25.50 -3.48
N ASN A 66 -45.16 26.66 -3.96
CA ASN A 66 -46.03 27.86 -3.98
C ASN A 66 -47.08 27.81 -5.11
N ASP A 67 -46.91 26.91 -6.09
CA ASP A 67 -47.86 26.74 -7.19
C ASP A 67 -48.82 25.56 -6.86
N PRO A 68 -50.14 25.83 -6.78
CA PRO A 68 -51.13 24.79 -6.44
C PRO A 68 -51.17 23.62 -7.44
N GLU A 69 -50.83 23.84 -8.73
CA GLU A 69 -50.87 22.83 -9.77
C GLU A 69 -49.64 21.89 -9.71
N MET A 70 -48.50 22.38 -9.19
CA MET A 70 -47.26 21.65 -9.13
C MET A 70 -46.94 21.05 -7.74
N ARG A 71 -47.77 21.41 -6.76
CA ARG A 71 -47.49 21.14 -5.35
C ARG A 71 -47.29 19.63 -5.02
N GLU A 72 -48.13 18.77 -5.55
CA GLU A 72 -48.07 17.32 -5.26
C GLU A 72 -46.77 16.72 -5.82
N LEU A 73 -46.40 17.10 -7.04
CA LEU A 73 -45.15 16.69 -7.67
C LEU A 73 -43.91 17.23 -6.92
N ALA A 74 -43.95 18.48 -6.50
CA ALA A 74 -42.88 19.10 -5.74
C ALA A 74 -42.69 18.50 -4.34
N GLU A 75 -43.79 18.10 -3.67
CA GLU A 75 -43.71 17.36 -2.38
C GLU A 75 -43.05 15.98 -2.52
N GLU A 76 -43.36 15.23 -3.60
CA GLU A 76 -42.77 13.95 -3.89
C GLU A 76 -41.27 14.08 -4.21
N GLU A 77 -40.91 14.99 -5.10
CA GLU A 77 -39.51 15.24 -5.47
C GLU A 77 -38.67 15.74 -4.29
N LEU A 78 -39.24 16.59 -3.47
CA LEU A 78 -38.58 17.10 -2.27
C LEU A 78 -38.35 16.00 -1.23
N TYR A 79 -39.28 15.06 -1.09
CA TYR A 79 -39.12 13.92 -0.21
C TYR A 79 -37.99 13.00 -0.68
N GLU A 80 -38.00 12.61 -1.97
CA GLU A 80 -36.94 11.75 -2.54
C GLU A 80 -35.55 12.38 -2.44
N ASN A 81 -35.42 13.66 -2.79
CA ASN A 81 -34.13 14.35 -2.78
C ASN A 81 -33.60 14.59 -1.36
N LYS A 82 -34.50 14.83 -0.38
CA LYS A 82 -34.11 14.90 1.04
C LYS A 82 -33.64 13.57 1.61
N GLU A 83 -34.10 12.43 1.09
CA GLU A 83 -33.58 11.11 1.48
C GLU A 83 -32.25 10.78 0.78
N LYS A 84 -32.03 11.29 -0.44
CA LYS A 84 -30.80 11.07 -1.23
C LYS A 84 -29.62 11.90 -0.69
N LEU A 85 -29.90 13.15 -0.31
CA LEU A 85 -28.84 14.11 0.07
C LEU A 85 -27.91 13.61 1.17
N PRO A 86 -28.40 13.10 2.33
CA PRO A 86 -27.52 12.64 3.39
C PRO A 86 -26.69 11.39 3.00
N LYS A 87 -27.22 10.54 2.10
CA LYS A 87 -26.48 9.39 1.58
C LYS A 87 -25.29 9.84 0.72
N ILE A 88 -25.53 10.83 -0.16
CA ILE A 88 -24.47 11.41 -0.99
C ILE A 88 -23.43 12.13 -0.14
N GLU A 89 -23.84 12.83 0.92
CA GLU A 89 -22.90 13.44 1.87
C GLU A 89 -22.01 12.42 2.58
N GLU A 90 -22.56 11.29 2.97
CA GLU A 90 -21.80 10.21 3.60
C GLU A 90 -20.82 9.57 2.62
N GLU A 91 -21.26 9.31 1.38
CA GLU A 91 -20.40 8.82 0.31
C GLU A 91 -19.27 9.82 -0.01
N LEU A 92 -19.54 11.10 -0.08
CA LEU A 92 -18.53 12.14 -0.27
C LEU A 92 -17.52 12.21 0.86
N LYS A 93 -17.95 12.04 2.12
CA LYS A 93 -17.04 11.95 3.26
C LYS A 93 -16.08 10.77 3.11
N ILE A 94 -16.59 9.61 2.67
CA ILE A 94 -15.78 8.40 2.43
C ILE A 94 -14.79 8.62 1.28
N LEU A 95 -15.23 9.25 0.19
CA LEU A 95 -14.40 9.53 -0.99
C LEU A 95 -13.29 10.55 -0.72
N LEU A 96 -13.48 11.44 0.27
CA LEU A 96 -12.46 12.40 0.69
C LEU A 96 -11.37 11.81 1.60
N ILE A 97 -11.52 10.55 2.05
CA ILE A 97 -10.44 9.87 2.77
C ILE A 97 -9.28 9.67 1.79
N PRO A 98 -8.07 10.14 2.10
CA PRO A 98 -6.93 9.94 1.22
C PRO A 98 -6.74 8.45 0.95
N LYS A 99 -6.73 8.06 -0.31
CA LYS A 99 -6.39 6.69 -0.71
C LYS A 99 -4.91 6.46 -0.35
N ASP A 100 -4.63 5.33 0.24
CA ASP A 100 -3.26 4.91 0.50
C ASP A 100 -2.54 4.72 -0.86
N PRO A 101 -1.40 5.39 -1.11
CA PRO A 101 -0.70 5.26 -2.39
C PRO A 101 -0.24 3.83 -2.69
N ASP A 102 -0.24 2.98 -1.67
CA ASP A 102 0.16 1.58 -1.78
C ASP A 102 -1.03 0.64 -2.09
N ASP A 103 -2.28 1.12 -2.03
CA ASP A 103 -3.49 0.30 -2.19
C ASP A 103 -3.55 -0.50 -3.49
N ASP A 104 -3.01 0.03 -4.59
CA ASP A 104 -2.95 -0.64 -5.89
C ASP A 104 -1.70 -1.52 -6.11
N LYS A 105 -0.79 -1.56 -5.14
CA LYS A 105 0.44 -2.34 -5.26
C LYS A 105 0.20 -3.83 -5.08
N ASN A 106 1.06 -4.61 -5.72
CA ASN A 106 1.25 -6.02 -5.42
C ASN A 106 1.87 -6.17 -4.03
N ILE A 107 1.77 -7.36 -3.44
CA ILE A 107 2.31 -7.62 -2.11
C ILE A 107 3.25 -8.81 -2.06
N ILE A 108 4.12 -8.79 -1.06
CA ILE A 108 4.81 -9.97 -0.54
C ILE A 108 4.15 -10.31 0.79
N CYS A 109 3.58 -11.50 0.88
CA CYS A 109 3.03 -12.05 2.11
C CYS A 109 4.05 -13.02 2.71
N GLU A 110 4.43 -12.78 3.97
CA GLU A 110 5.31 -13.66 4.73
C GLU A 110 4.54 -14.26 5.90
N ILE A 111 4.49 -15.58 5.99
CA ILE A 111 3.86 -16.31 7.09
C ILE A 111 4.95 -17.08 7.84
N ARG A 112 5.04 -16.87 9.15
CA ARG A 112 5.98 -17.58 10.02
C ARG A 112 5.28 -18.29 11.15
N ALA A 113 5.68 -19.49 11.44
CA ALA A 113 5.28 -20.19 12.65
C ALA A 113 5.75 -19.43 13.89
N GLY A 114 4.84 -19.14 14.80
CA GLY A 114 5.12 -18.49 16.07
C GLY A 114 5.24 -19.49 17.23
N ALA A 115 4.57 -19.19 18.35
CA ALA A 115 4.57 -20.10 19.51
C ALA A 115 3.69 -21.33 19.25
N GLY A 116 4.24 -22.53 19.42
CA GLY A 116 3.47 -23.79 19.30
C GLY A 116 4.17 -24.94 18.57
N GLY A 117 5.44 -24.75 18.14
CA GLY A 117 6.22 -25.79 17.48
C GLY A 117 5.59 -26.27 16.17
N ASP A 118 5.48 -27.58 15.98
CA ASP A 118 4.95 -28.19 14.75
C ASP A 118 3.51 -27.78 14.46
N GLU A 119 2.68 -27.58 15.50
CA GLU A 119 1.30 -27.12 15.36
C GLU A 119 1.23 -25.69 14.78
N ALA A 120 2.16 -24.81 15.17
CA ALA A 120 2.27 -23.48 14.62
C ALA A 120 2.66 -23.52 13.13
N ALA A 121 3.53 -24.47 12.75
CA ALA A 121 3.93 -24.68 11.37
C ALA A 121 2.78 -25.24 10.50
N LEU A 122 1.99 -26.18 11.02
CA LEU A 122 0.77 -26.67 10.36
C LEU A 122 -0.27 -25.56 10.20
N PHE A 123 -0.39 -24.70 11.21
CA PHE A 123 -1.30 -23.56 11.13
C PHE A 123 -0.81 -22.52 10.09
N ALA A 124 0.50 -22.28 9.98
CA ALA A 124 1.05 -21.44 8.91
C ALA A 124 0.68 -21.98 7.52
N GLY A 125 0.73 -23.31 7.34
CA GLY A 125 0.25 -23.97 6.11
C GLY A 125 -1.24 -23.78 5.86
N THR A 126 -2.05 -23.80 6.91
CA THR A 126 -3.49 -23.53 6.82
C THR A 126 -3.75 -22.08 6.37
N LEU A 127 -3.03 -21.11 6.91
CA LEU A 127 -3.15 -19.70 6.50
C LEU A 127 -2.69 -19.49 5.05
N TYR A 128 -1.59 -20.09 4.64
CA TYR A 128 -1.14 -20.03 3.25
C TYR A 128 -2.19 -20.57 2.29
N ARG A 129 -2.78 -21.74 2.60
CA ARG A 129 -3.87 -22.30 1.79
C ARG A 129 -5.07 -21.36 1.75
N MET A 130 -5.48 -20.79 2.88
CA MET A 130 -6.58 -19.84 2.97
C MET A 130 -6.38 -18.62 2.06
N TYR A 131 -5.20 -17.98 2.12
CA TYR A 131 -4.88 -16.85 1.24
C TYR A 131 -4.76 -17.24 -0.22
N SER A 132 -4.25 -18.45 -0.52
CA SER A 132 -4.18 -18.95 -1.89
C SER A 132 -5.58 -19.13 -2.50
N MET A 133 -6.52 -19.67 -1.76
CA MET A 133 -7.91 -19.82 -2.20
C MET A 133 -8.63 -18.47 -2.32
N TYR A 134 -8.32 -17.51 -1.44
CA TYR A 134 -8.83 -16.15 -1.56
C TYR A 134 -8.32 -15.46 -2.83
N ALA A 135 -7.02 -15.55 -3.09
CA ALA A 135 -6.41 -14.99 -4.30
C ALA A 135 -7.01 -15.60 -5.58
N GLU A 136 -7.25 -16.92 -5.59
CA GLU A 136 -7.93 -17.59 -6.71
C GLU A 136 -9.33 -17.04 -6.95
N ARG A 137 -10.13 -16.85 -5.90
CA ARG A 137 -11.47 -16.24 -5.98
C ARG A 137 -11.44 -14.82 -6.53
N LYS A 138 -10.39 -14.05 -6.21
CA LYS A 138 -10.20 -12.67 -6.69
C LYS A 138 -9.49 -12.59 -8.05
N HIS A 139 -9.16 -13.72 -8.66
CA HIS A 139 -8.38 -13.82 -9.90
C HIS A 139 -7.00 -13.18 -9.78
N TRP A 140 -6.38 -13.24 -8.60
CA TRP A 140 -5.01 -12.82 -8.37
C TRP A 140 -4.04 -13.97 -8.61
N LYS A 141 -2.82 -13.64 -9.05
CA LYS A 141 -1.76 -14.62 -9.25
C LYS A 141 -0.91 -14.73 -7.99
N ILE A 142 -0.60 -15.96 -7.58
CA ILE A 142 0.36 -16.24 -6.50
C ILE A 142 1.63 -16.84 -7.09
N GLU A 143 2.78 -16.39 -6.54
CA GLU A 143 4.09 -16.92 -6.85
C GLU A 143 4.88 -17.10 -5.55
N VAL A 144 5.27 -18.36 -5.24
CA VAL A 144 6.07 -18.67 -4.05
C VAL A 144 7.49 -18.19 -4.27
N LEU A 145 7.99 -17.36 -3.34
CA LEU A 145 9.35 -16.81 -3.38
C LEU A 145 10.32 -17.65 -2.55
N ASN A 146 9.88 -18.09 -1.37
CA ASN A 146 10.69 -18.90 -0.46
C ASN A 146 9.79 -19.75 0.42
N GLU A 147 10.20 -20.98 0.71
CA GLU A 147 9.48 -21.90 1.59
C GLU A 147 10.45 -22.70 2.45
N ASN A 148 10.07 -22.93 3.70
CA ASN A 148 10.77 -23.77 4.64
C ASN A 148 9.77 -24.75 5.26
N GLU A 149 9.57 -25.88 4.57
CA GLU A 149 8.63 -26.91 4.98
C GLU A 149 9.14 -27.68 6.21
N THR A 150 8.17 -28.18 7.00
CA THR A 150 8.44 -29.16 8.05
C THR A 150 8.12 -30.58 7.56
N GLY A 151 8.72 -31.58 8.18
CA GLY A 151 8.46 -32.98 7.84
C GLY A 151 7.01 -33.46 8.01
N LEU A 152 6.15 -32.64 8.61
CA LEU A 152 4.71 -32.89 8.82
C LEU A 152 3.79 -32.12 7.86
N GLY A 153 4.33 -31.48 6.83
CA GLY A 153 3.55 -30.77 5.82
C GLY A 153 3.13 -29.34 6.21
N GLY A 154 3.72 -28.77 7.27
CA GLY A 154 3.57 -27.37 7.63
C GLY A 154 4.76 -26.53 7.20
N TYR A 155 4.70 -25.21 7.42
CA TYR A 155 5.78 -24.28 7.09
C TYR A 155 6.33 -23.61 8.36
N LYS A 156 7.66 -23.66 8.56
CA LYS A 156 8.32 -22.78 9.52
C LYS A 156 8.23 -21.33 9.05
N GLU A 157 8.43 -21.16 7.76
CA GLU A 157 8.31 -19.88 7.05
C GLU A 157 7.90 -20.14 5.60
N ILE A 158 6.99 -19.33 5.09
CA ILE A 158 6.67 -19.28 3.67
C ILE A 158 6.47 -17.81 3.26
N SER A 159 7.09 -17.43 2.15
CA SER A 159 6.89 -16.12 1.53
C SER A 159 6.45 -16.27 0.09
N PHE A 160 5.45 -15.50 -0.30
CA PHE A 160 4.89 -15.52 -1.65
C PHE A 160 4.42 -14.15 -2.08
N MET A 161 4.52 -13.90 -3.37
CA MET A 161 4.03 -12.68 -3.99
C MET A 161 2.59 -12.88 -4.47
N VAL A 162 1.75 -11.87 -4.23
CA VAL A 162 0.38 -11.82 -4.76
C VAL A 162 0.27 -10.63 -5.71
N THR A 163 -0.11 -10.92 -6.96
CA THR A 163 -0.18 -9.93 -8.03
C THR A 163 -1.62 -9.81 -8.53
N GLY A 164 -2.14 -8.58 -8.56
CA GLY A 164 -3.48 -8.28 -9.03
C GLY A 164 -3.93 -6.87 -8.67
N LYS A 165 -5.12 -6.50 -9.09
CA LYS A 165 -5.68 -5.18 -8.80
C LYS A 165 -6.17 -5.09 -7.35
N GLY A 166 -5.72 -4.07 -6.61
CA GLY A 166 -6.18 -3.78 -5.26
C GLY A 166 -5.80 -4.84 -4.22
N VAL A 167 -4.70 -5.55 -4.42
CA VAL A 167 -4.26 -6.63 -3.51
C VAL A 167 -3.91 -6.07 -2.14
N TYR A 168 -3.08 -5.02 -2.10
CA TYR A 168 -2.65 -4.41 -0.84
C TYR A 168 -3.83 -3.81 -0.08
N SER A 169 -4.75 -3.12 -0.75
CA SER A 169 -5.92 -2.49 -0.12
C SER A 169 -6.78 -3.45 0.70
N ARG A 170 -6.79 -4.73 0.32
CA ARG A 170 -7.56 -5.77 1.02
C ARG A 170 -6.72 -6.53 2.03
N LEU A 171 -5.52 -6.95 1.64
CA LEU A 171 -4.71 -7.86 2.47
C LEU A 171 -3.87 -7.13 3.53
N LYS A 172 -3.69 -5.80 3.48
CA LYS A 172 -2.99 -5.02 4.52
C LYS A 172 -3.57 -5.26 5.92
N PHE A 173 -4.86 -5.55 6.04
CA PHE A 173 -5.54 -5.84 7.30
C PHE A 173 -5.26 -7.26 7.85
N GLU A 174 -4.60 -8.12 7.08
CA GLU A 174 -4.23 -9.47 7.50
C GLU A 174 -2.88 -9.52 8.24
N SER A 175 -2.14 -8.41 8.27
CA SER A 175 -0.87 -8.33 8.98
C SER A 175 -1.04 -8.40 10.49
N GLY A 176 -0.24 -9.24 11.16
CA GLY A 176 -0.26 -9.41 12.61
C GLY A 176 -0.14 -10.85 13.07
N VAL A 177 -0.50 -11.09 14.34
CA VAL A 177 -0.45 -12.39 14.98
C VAL A 177 -1.80 -13.09 14.89
N HIS A 178 -1.84 -14.22 14.20
CA HIS A 178 -3.01 -15.10 14.12
C HIS A 178 -2.89 -16.22 15.15
N ARG A 179 -3.93 -16.44 15.94
CA ARG A 179 -3.95 -17.44 17.00
C ARG A 179 -4.95 -18.56 16.71
N VAL A 180 -4.50 -19.80 16.79
CA VAL A 180 -5.35 -20.99 16.65
C VAL A 180 -5.55 -21.70 17.98
N GLN A 181 -6.76 -22.18 18.22
CA GLN A 181 -7.15 -23.01 19.34
C GLN A 181 -7.78 -24.28 18.78
N ARG A 182 -7.03 -25.39 18.80
CA ARG A 182 -7.51 -26.71 18.39
C ARG A 182 -6.72 -27.82 19.10
N VAL A 183 -7.21 -29.04 19.02
CA VAL A 183 -6.44 -30.22 19.39
C VAL A 183 -5.44 -30.48 18.26
N PRO A 184 -4.11 -30.39 18.49
CA PRO A 184 -3.14 -30.66 17.46
C PRO A 184 -3.24 -32.10 16.94
N GLU A 185 -2.91 -32.33 15.68
CA GLU A 185 -2.82 -33.69 15.12
C GLU A 185 -1.70 -34.52 15.80
N THR A 186 -0.73 -33.84 16.41
CA THR A 186 0.40 -34.45 17.16
C THR A 186 0.06 -34.73 18.63
N GLU A 187 -1.13 -34.35 19.13
CA GLU A 187 -1.53 -34.47 20.54
C GLU A 187 -2.35 -35.74 20.80
N ALA A 188 -1.76 -36.69 21.49
CA ALA A 188 -2.42 -37.97 21.80
C ALA A 188 -3.47 -37.87 22.92
N SER A 189 -3.42 -36.84 23.79
CA SER A 189 -4.30 -36.72 24.97
C SER A 189 -5.57 -35.92 24.71
N GLY A 190 -5.79 -35.41 23.48
CA GLY A 190 -6.99 -34.65 23.12
C GLY A 190 -7.07 -33.27 23.76
N ARG A 191 -5.99 -32.71 24.26
CA ARG A 191 -5.95 -31.39 24.88
C ARG A 191 -5.94 -30.29 23.81
N ILE A 192 -6.74 -29.24 24.05
CA ILE A 192 -6.73 -28.05 23.21
C ILE A 192 -5.47 -27.27 23.47
N HIS A 193 -4.68 -27.07 22.41
CA HIS A 193 -3.50 -26.21 22.44
C HIS A 193 -3.80 -24.85 21.80
N THR A 194 -3.00 -23.86 22.17
CA THR A 194 -3.03 -22.53 21.58
C THR A 194 -1.71 -22.28 20.90
N SER A 195 -1.75 -22.14 19.58
CA SER A 195 -0.57 -21.86 18.76
C SER A 195 -0.75 -20.56 17.99
N THR A 196 0.34 -19.97 17.51
CA THR A 196 0.33 -18.72 16.76
C THR A 196 1.12 -18.84 15.48
N ALA A 197 0.72 -18.10 14.47
CA ALA A 197 1.48 -17.78 13.28
C ALA A 197 1.44 -16.28 13.05
N THR A 198 2.51 -15.71 12.53
CA THR A 198 2.61 -14.30 12.22
C THR A 198 2.49 -14.11 10.71
N VAL A 199 1.76 -13.09 10.30
CA VAL A 199 1.59 -12.70 8.91
C VAL A 199 2.12 -11.28 8.73
N ALA A 200 3.04 -11.08 7.79
CA ALA A 200 3.49 -9.76 7.36
C ALA A 200 3.04 -9.52 5.91
N ILE A 201 2.47 -8.36 5.65
CA ILE A 201 2.02 -7.92 4.32
C ILE A 201 2.83 -6.70 3.94
N LEU A 202 3.72 -6.86 2.96
CA LEU A 202 4.62 -5.81 2.51
C LEU A 202 4.28 -5.42 1.08
N PRO A 203 4.08 -4.12 0.78
CA PRO A 203 3.86 -3.69 -0.59
C PRO A 203 5.12 -3.93 -1.43
N VAL A 204 4.94 -4.41 -2.66
CA VAL A 204 6.03 -4.52 -3.63
C VAL A 204 6.41 -3.13 -4.08
N VAL A 205 7.64 -2.77 -3.85
CA VAL A 205 8.19 -1.47 -4.24
C VAL A 205 9.04 -1.67 -5.50
N GLU A 206 8.82 -0.83 -6.50
CA GLU A 206 9.61 -0.84 -7.74
C GLU A 206 11.11 -0.59 -7.47
N ASP A 207 11.96 -1.10 -8.34
CA ASP A 207 13.41 -0.90 -8.23
C ASP A 207 13.78 0.59 -8.22
N VAL A 208 14.72 0.94 -7.35
CA VAL A 208 15.20 2.32 -7.23
C VAL A 208 15.94 2.73 -8.51
N GLN A 209 15.33 3.56 -9.31
CA GLN A 209 16.02 4.26 -10.40
C GLN A 209 16.65 5.52 -9.81
N ILE A 210 17.99 5.53 -9.71
CA ILE A 210 18.70 6.73 -9.28
C ILE A 210 18.98 7.62 -10.49
N GLU A 211 18.23 8.69 -10.59
CA GLU A 211 18.55 9.81 -11.45
C GLU A 211 19.39 10.81 -10.67
N ILE A 212 20.64 10.98 -11.07
CA ILE A 212 21.53 11.96 -10.45
C ILE A 212 21.43 13.25 -11.27
N ASN A 213 20.95 14.32 -10.62
CA ASN A 213 20.97 15.64 -11.23
C ASN A 213 22.44 16.14 -11.31
N PRO A 214 22.96 16.48 -12.49
CA PRO A 214 24.31 17.00 -12.65
C PRO A 214 24.63 18.25 -11.81
N ALA A 215 23.59 19.04 -11.46
CA ALA A 215 23.75 20.22 -10.61
C ALA A 215 24.11 19.87 -9.14
N ASP A 216 23.79 18.66 -8.69
CA ASP A 216 24.04 18.18 -7.33
C ASP A 216 25.43 17.55 -7.18
N ILE A 217 26.24 17.57 -8.24
CA ILE A 217 27.58 16.99 -8.24
C ILE A 217 28.63 18.10 -8.22
N LYS A 218 29.44 18.11 -7.17
CA LYS A 218 30.67 18.91 -7.15
C LYS A 218 31.84 18.10 -7.72
N LEU A 219 32.47 18.62 -8.76
CA LEU A 219 33.66 18.04 -9.39
C LEU A 219 34.92 18.71 -8.82
N GLU A 220 35.84 17.90 -8.31
CA GLU A 220 37.18 18.33 -7.92
C GLU A 220 38.24 17.54 -8.71
N VAL A 221 39.23 18.24 -9.19
CA VAL A 221 40.34 17.65 -9.96
C VAL A 221 41.65 17.84 -9.19
N PHE A 222 42.40 16.77 -9.03
CA PHE A 222 43.66 16.81 -8.31
C PHE A 222 44.73 15.95 -8.98
N ARG A 223 45.96 16.04 -8.48
CA ARG A 223 47.06 15.21 -8.99
C ARG A 223 46.96 13.79 -8.43
N ALA A 224 47.11 12.81 -9.31
CA ALA A 224 47.12 11.39 -8.85
C ALA A 224 48.33 11.17 -7.91
N SER A 225 48.06 10.38 -6.87
CA SER A 225 49.08 9.96 -5.90
C SER A 225 49.54 8.55 -6.23
N GLY A 226 50.89 8.32 -6.19
CA GLY A 226 51.47 6.98 -6.40
C GLY A 226 52.82 7.03 -7.15
N ALA A 227 53.45 5.86 -7.30
CA ALA A 227 54.67 5.69 -8.06
C ALA A 227 54.41 5.91 -9.56
N GLY A 228 54.95 6.98 -10.15
CA GLY A 228 54.77 7.31 -11.56
C GLY A 228 55.74 8.35 -12.05
N GLY A 229 55.86 8.45 -13.38
CA GLY A 229 56.76 9.40 -14.05
C GLY A 229 56.20 10.83 -14.08
N GLN A 230 56.77 11.67 -15.00
CA GLN A 230 56.41 13.11 -15.10
C GLN A 230 54.92 13.40 -15.27
N HIS A 231 54.15 12.47 -15.90
CA HIS A 231 52.72 12.64 -16.12
C HIS A 231 51.91 12.66 -14.81
N VAL A 232 52.18 11.72 -13.88
CA VAL A 232 51.50 11.60 -12.58
C VAL A 232 51.75 12.85 -11.71
N ASN A 233 52.99 13.39 -11.78
CA ASN A 233 53.41 14.52 -10.95
C ASN A 233 53.03 15.91 -11.49
N LYS A 234 52.77 16.02 -12.80
CA LYS A 234 52.50 17.33 -13.44
C LYS A 234 51.03 17.52 -13.83
N THR A 235 50.30 16.43 -14.16
CA THR A 235 48.94 16.51 -14.72
C THR A 235 47.90 16.19 -13.64
N SER A 236 46.90 17.05 -13.50
CA SER A 236 45.74 16.79 -12.61
C SER A 236 44.75 15.89 -13.32
N SER A 237 45.02 14.58 -13.35
CA SER A 237 44.15 13.58 -13.98
C SER A 237 43.18 12.88 -13.02
N ALA A 238 43.43 12.95 -11.73
CA ALA A 238 42.56 12.37 -10.73
C ALA A 238 41.29 13.20 -10.54
N VAL A 239 40.16 12.52 -10.37
CA VAL A 239 38.83 13.13 -10.24
C VAL A 239 38.18 12.67 -8.97
N ARG A 240 37.61 13.62 -8.24
CA ARG A 240 36.73 13.41 -7.07
C ARG A 240 35.37 14.01 -7.39
N LEU A 241 34.33 13.23 -7.24
CA LEU A 241 32.95 13.65 -7.34
C LEU A 241 32.32 13.61 -5.94
N ILE A 242 31.65 14.69 -5.57
CA ILE A 242 30.94 14.81 -4.30
C ILE A 242 29.49 15.06 -4.62
N HIS A 243 28.60 14.18 -4.15
CA HIS A 243 27.15 14.41 -4.22
C HIS A 243 26.76 15.34 -3.06
N ILE A 244 26.40 16.58 -3.39
CA ILE A 244 26.16 17.65 -2.40
C ILE A 244 25.09 17.29 -1.37
N PRO A 245 23.91 16.76 -1.76
CA PRO A 245 22.84 16.46 -0.80
C PRO A 245 23.19 15.36 0.22
N THR A 246 23.95 14.32 -0.19
CA THR A 246 24.27 13.18 0.67
C THR A 246 25.67 13.22 1.25
N GLY A 247 26.56 14.08 0.72
CA GLY A 247 27.97 14.12 1.10
C GLY A 247 28.79 12.92 0.62
N ILE A 248 28.24 12.03 -0.20
CA ILE A 248 28.93 10.84 -0.69
C ILE A 248 30.01 11.24 -1.71
N VAL A 249 31.21 10.71 -1.52
CA VAL A 249 32.38 11.00 -2.31
C VAL A 249 32.80 9.78 -3.11
N ALA A 250 33.10 9.98 -4.40
CA ALA A 250 33.69 8.96 -5.25
C ALA A 250 34.95 9.52 -5.93
N GLU A 251 36.04 8.80 -5.85
CA GLU A 251 37.33 9.19 -6.41
C GLU A 251 37.82 8.15 -7.41
N CYS A 252 38.44 8.62 -8.50
CA CYS A 252 39.10 7.78 -9.47
C CYS A 252 40.37 8.44 -9.97
N GLN A 253 41.48 7.66 -9.95
CA GLN A 253 42.80 8.08 -10.39
C GLN A 253 43.54 6.97 -11.17
N THR A 254 42.83 5.96 -11.65
CA THR A 254 43.39 4.77 -12.29
C THR A 254 43.90 5.03 -13.69
N GLU A 255 43.25 5.93 -14.41
CA GLU A 255 43.54 6.19 -15.80
C GLU A 255 44.37 7.49 -15.97
N ARG A 256 45.08 7.56 -17.12
CA ARG A 256 45.83 8.79 -17.50
C ARG A 256 44.91 9.91 -17.95
N SER A 257 43.72 9.56 -18.44
CA SER A 257 42.72 10.51 -18.95
C SER A 257 41.79 10.98 -17.86
N GLN A 258 41.70 12.29 -17.63
CA GLN A 258 40.78 12.93 -16.74
C GLN A 258 39.31 12.57 -17.07
N THR A 259 38.97 12.51 -18.36
CA THR A 259 37.62 12.19 -18.84
C THR A 259 37.23 10.77 -18.45
N GLN A 260 38.13 9.79 -18.63
CA GLN A 260 37.91 8.41 -18.24
C GLN A 260 37.76 8.27 -16.70
N ASN A 261 38.61 8.95 -15.93
CA ASN A 261 38.50 8.98 -14.47
C ASN A 261 37.18 9.59 -14.02
N ARG A 262 36.66 10.61 -14.71
CA ARG A 262 35.37 11.22 -14.45
C ARG A 262 34.23 10.22 -14.69
N GLU A 263 34.26 9.47 -15.78
CA GLU A 263 33.25 8.45 -16.08
C GLU A 263 33.26 7.32 -15.05
N TYR A 264 34.44 6.84 -14.66
CA TYR A 264 34.58 5.82 -13.62
C TYR A 264 34.14 6.33 -12.25
N ALA A 265 34.52 7.55 -11.88
CA ALA A 265 34.06 8.17 -10.64
C ALA A 265 32.53 8.33 -10.62
N MET A 266 31.91 8.66 -11.77
CA MET A 266 30.46 8.75 -11.91
C MET A 266 29.78 7.38 -11.70
N LYS A 267 30.30 6.33 -12.32
CA LYS A 267 29.80 4.96 -12.12
C LYS A 267 29.92 4.53 -10.66
N LEU A 268 31.04 4.83 -10.03
CA LEU A 268 31.28 4.53 -8.63
C LEU A 268 30.34 5.33 -7.71
N LEU A 269 30.10 6.61 -8.03
CA LEU A 269 29.16 7.44 -7.28
C LEU A 269 27.73 6.90 -7.38
N LYS A 270 27.27 6.52 -8.59
CA LYS A 270 25.98 5.87 -8.80
C LYS A 270 25.83 4.60 -7.98
N SER A 271 26.85 3.75 -8.00
CA SER A 271 26.83 2.49 -7.22
C SER A 271 26.73 2.74 -5.71
N ARG A 272 27.50 3.72 -5.18
CA ARG A 272 27.44 4.07 -3.76
C ARG A 272 26.09 4.67 -3.35
N LEU A 273 25.54 5.56 -4.16
CA LEU A 273 24.20 6.12 -3.93
C LEU A 273 23.13 5.04 -3.96
N TYR A 274 23.21 4.10 -4.92
CA TYR A 274 22.31 2.95 -4.98
C TYR A 274 22.39 2.10 -3.72
N GLU A 275 23.60 1.81 -3.25
CA GLU A 275 23.81 1.00 -2.06
C GLU A 275 23.22 1.64 -0.79
N VAL A 276 23.42 2.95 -0.63
CA VAL A 276 22.86 3.72 0.49
C VAL A 276 21.34 3.75 0.44
N GLU A 277 20.74 4.02 -0.72
CA GLU A 277 19.30 4.05 -0.86
C GLU A 277 18.68 2.67 -0.67
N LYS A 278 19.35 1.63 -1.17
CA LYS A 278 18.95 0.23 -0.94
C LYS A 278 19.00 -0.12 0.55
N GLN A 279 20.08 0.22 1.25
CA GLN A 279 20.18 -0.03 2.71
C GLN A 279 19.11 0.71 3.51
N LYS A 280 18.81 1.95 3.16
CA LYS A 280 17.75 2.72 3.78
C LYS A 280 16.40 2.03 3.59
N ARG A 281 16.08 1.64 2.38
CA ARG A 281 14.85 0.92 2.04
C ARG A 281 14.75 -0.44 2.75
N ASP A 282 15.82 -1.22 2.75
CA ASP A 282 15.86 -2.51 3.44
C ASP A 282 15.62 -2.34 4.96
N SER A 283 16.14 -1.24 5.55
CA SER A 283 15.90 -0.92 6.95
C SER A 283 14.46 -0.47 7.22
N GLU A 284 13.85 0.30 6.31
CA GLU A 284 12.45 0.70 6.39
C GLU A 284 11.52 -0.52 6.31
N LEU A 285 11.72 -1.41 5.33
CA LEU A 285 10.97 -2.66 5.19
C LEU A 285 11.16 -3.59 6.41
N ALA A 286 12.38 -3.66 6.96
CA ALA A 286 12.64 -4.46 8.16
C ALA A 286 11.90 -3.90 9.39
N ASN A 287 11.84 -2.56 9.53
CA ASN A 287 11.10 -1.91 10.60
C ASN A 287 9.59 -2.11 10.43
N GLU A 288 9.08 -1.97 9.22
CA GLU A 288 7.68 -2.21 8.90
C GLU A 288 7.29 -3.67 9.22
N ARG A 289 8.07 -4.64 8.73
CA ARG A 289 7.87 -6.07 9.08
C ARG A 289 7.85 -6.27 10.59
N LYS A 290 8.78 -5.66 11.32
CA LYS A 290 8.89 -5.78 12.77
C LYS A 290 7.68 -5.17 13.48
N SER A 291 7.15 -4.06 13.02
CA SER A 291 5.95 -3.42 13.58
C SER A 291 4.70 -4.27 13.37
N GLN A 292 4.57 -4.92 12.21
CA GLN A 292 3.44 -5.78 11.88
C GLN A 292 3.42 -7.10 12.69
N VAL A 293 4.59 -7.70 12.89
CA VAL A 293 4.72 -9.06 13.48
C VAL A 293 4.85 -9.03 15.01
N GLY A 294 5.32 -7.92 15.57
CA GLY A 294 5.58 -7.80 17.01
C GLY A 294 6.55 -8.87 17.53
N SER A 295 6.26 -9.46 18.68
CA SER A 295 7.00 -10.60 19.26
C SER A 295 6.49 -11.97 18.81
N GLY A 296 5.33 -12.03 18.15
CA GLY A 296 4.64 -13.28 17.81
C GLY A 296 4.00 -13.97 19.02
N ASP A 297 3.90 -13.31 20.18
CA ASP A 297 3.31 -13.86 21.38
C ASP A 297 1.79 -14.04 21.25
N ARG A 298 1.25 -14.97 22.00
CA ARG A 298 -0.19 -15.29 22.02
C ARG A 298 -1.06 -14.11 22.50
N SER A 299 -0.49 -13.17 23.22
CA SER A 299 -1.15 -11.97 23.72
C SER A 299 -1.40 -10.91 22.62
N GLU A 300 -0.51 -10.84 21.64
CA GLU A 300 -0.54 -9.84 20.55
C GLU A 300 -1.50 -10.19 19.39
N LYS A 301 -2.36 -11.18 19.60
CA LYS A 301 -3.28 -11.65 18.57
C LYS A 301 -4.18 -10.57 17.98
N ILE A 302 -4.24 -10.50 16.66
CA ILE A 302 -5.27 -9.75 15.94
C ILE A 302 -6.53 -10.60 15.75
N ARG A 303 -6.36 -11.90 15.47
CA ARG A 303 -7.47 -12.83 15.17
C ARG A 303 -7.30 -14.18 15.86
N THR A 304 -8.41 -14.77 16.29
CA THR A 304 -8.44 -16.09 16.91
C THR A 304 -9.33 -17.04 16.12
N TYR A 305 -8.78 -18.21 15.78
CA TYR A 305 -9.46 -19.32 15.12
C TYR A 305 -9.75 -20.39 16.16
N ASN A 306 -10.99 -20.46 16.62
CA ASN A 306 -11.44 -21.41 17.65
C ASN A 306 -12.15 -22.60 17.01
N TYR A 307 -11.43 -23.67 16.76
CA TYR A 307 -11.95 -24.88 16.10
C TYR A 307 -13.07 -25.57 16.89
N PRO A 308 -12.96 -25.78 18.21
CA PRO A 308 -14.06 -26.37 18.98
C PRO A 308 -15.38 -25.64 18.88
N GLN A 309 -15.35 -24.32 18.68
CA GLN A 309 -16.56 -23.49 18.57
C GLN A 309 -16.92 -23.18 17.10
N GLY A 310 -16.09 -23.57 16.11
CA GLY A 310 -16.30 -23.22 14.72
C GLY A 310 -16.29 -21.70 14.46
N ARG A 311 -15.61 -20.93 15.33
CA ARG A 311 -15.68 -19.46 15.38
C ARG A 311 -14.34 -18.82 15.11
N ILE A 312 -14.37 -17.78 14.28
CA ILE A 312 -13.24 -16.88 14.04
C ILE A 312 -13.60 -15.51 14.61
N THR A 313 -12.73 -14.95 15.43
CA THR A 313 -12.96 -13.64 16.06
C THR A 313 -11.80 -12.70 15.72
N ASP A 314 -12.08 -11.57 15.09
CA ASP A 314 -11.14 -10.47 14.94
C ASP A 314 -11.27 -9.54 16.15
N HIS A 315 -10.16 -9.39 16.89
CA HIS A 315 -10.17 -8.66 18.16
C HIS A 315 -10.07 -7.14 17.98
N ARG A 316 -9.70 -6.66 16.79
CA ARG A 316 -9.60 -5.22 16.50
C ARG A 316 -10.99 -4.58 16.43
N ILE A 317 -11.94 -5.30 15.84
CA ILE A 317 -13.32 -4.82 15.65
C ILE A 317 -14.36 -5.62 16.45
N GLY A 318 -13.95 -6.65 17.21
CA GLY A 318 -14.83 -7.50 17.99
C GLY A 318 -15.77 -8.39 17.16
N LEU A 319 -15.55 -8.49 15.84
CA LEU A 319 -16.40 -9.28 14.93
C LEU A 319 -16.11 -10.78 15.08
N SER A 320 -17.18 -11.59 15.12
CA SER A 320 -17.08 -13.04 15.14
C SER A 320 -17.88 -13.67 14.01
N ILE A 321 -17.23 -14.55 13.23
CA ILE A 321 -17.81 -15.33 12.14
C ILE A 321 -17.86 -16.80 12.56
N TYR A 322 -19.00 -17.47 12.35
CA TYR A 322 -19.23 -18.87 12.74
C TYR A 322 -19.11 -19.85 11.57
N GLN A 323 -18.76 -19.39 10.39
CA GLN A 323 -18.53 -20.20 9.19
C GLN A 323 -17.03 -20.42 8.94
N MET A 324 -16.35 -21.01 9.93
CA MET A 324 -14.90 -21.20 9.90
C MET A 324 -14.43 -21.96 8.66
N GLU A 325 -15.14 -22.99 8.22
CA GLU A 325 -14.74 -23.79 7.07
C GLU A 325 -14.75 -22.97 5.77
N ASN A 326 -15.79 -22.17 5.55
CA ASN A 326 -15.88 -21.26 4.40
C ASN A 326 -14.75 -20.24 4.43
N PHE A 327 -14.49 -19.67 5.58
CA PHE A 327 -13.44 -18.69 5.79
C PHE A 327 -12.05 -19.28 5.46
N LEU A 328 -11.73 -20.46 5.99
CA LEU A 328 -10.48 -21.18 5.70
C LEU A 328 -10.37 -21.65 4.23
N ASN A 329 -11.48 -21.72 3.52
CA ASN A 329 -11.57 -21.96 2.09
C ASN A 329 -11.61 -20.65 1.27
N GLY A 330 -11.12 -19.54 1.84
CA GLY A 330 -10.90 -18.29 1.15
C GLY A 330 -12.12 -17.36 1.06
N ASP A 331 -13.08 -17.48 1.96
CA ASP A 331 -14.20 -16.53 2.08
C ASP A 331 -13.91 -15.47 3.13
N LEU A 332 -13.05 -14.52 2.77
CA LEU A 332 -12.54 -13.49 3.69
C LEU A 332 -13.28 -12.16 3.54
N ASP A 333 -14.14 -12.01 2.52
CA ASP A 333 -14.72 -10.71 2.15
C ASP A 333 -15.48 -10.05 3.30
N GLU A 334 -16.36 -10.77 4.00
CA GLU A 334 -17.12 -10.23 5.11
C GLU A 334 -16.22 -9.62 6.20
N MET A 335 -15.15 -10.33 6.57
CA MET A 335 -14.20 -9.84 7.58
C MET A 335 -13.42 -8.62 7.09
N ILE A 336 -12.90 -8.69 5.87
CA ILE A 336 -12.09 -7.62 5.29
C ILE A 336 -12.93 -6.36 5.07
N ASP A 337 -14.16 -6.50 4.58
CA ASP A 337 -15.04 -5.34 4.34
C ASP A 337 -15.39 -4.62 5.64
N ASN A 338 -15.64 -5.37 6.73
CA ASN A 338 -15.85 -4.77 8.04
C ASN A 338 -14.59 -4.09 8.60
N LEU A 339 -13.39 -4.64 8.36
CA LEU A 339 -12.14 -4.01 8.75
C LEU A 339 -11.88 -2.71 7.95
N ILE A 340 -12.18 -2.72 6.64
CA ILE A 340 -12.10 -1.52 5.79
C ILE A 340 -13.09 -0.46 6.29
N ALA A 341 -14.32 -0.86 6.65
CA ALA A 341 -15.32 0.07 7.17
C ALA A 341 -14.88 0.68 8.52
N ALA A 342 -14.29 -0.11 9.40
CA ALA A 342 -13.76 0.36 10.68
C ALA A 342 -12.59 1.34 10.49
N ASP A 343 -11.62 1.02 9.62
CA ASP A 343 -10.48 1.90 9.28
C ASP A 343 -10.97 3.24 8.70
N ARG A 344 -11.97 3.20 7.80
CA ARG A 344 -12.58 4.41 7.26
C ARG A 344 -13.27 5.25 8.34
N ALA A 345 -14.00 4.62 9.25
CA ALA A 345 -14.68 5.31 10.35
C ALA A 345 -13.66 5.99 11.28
N GLU A 346 -12.55 5.34 11.60
CA GLU A 346 -11.46 5.90 12.42
C GLU A 346 -10.82 7.10 11.72
N LYS A 347 -10.52 7.00 10.43
CA LYS A 347 -9.96 8.11 9.63
C LYS A 347 -10.90 9.31 9.53
N LEU A 348 -12.21 9.08 9.44
CA LEU A 348 -13.20 10.16 9.44
C LEU A 348 -13.23 10.89 10.79
N GLN A 349 -13.20 10.17 11.92
CA GLN A 349 -13.16 10.78 13.25
C GLN A 349 -11.88 11.59 13.48
N GLY A 350 -10.71 11.07 13.05
CA GLY A 350 -9.44 11.78 13.15
C GLY A 350 -9.34 13.04 12.29
N ASN A 351 -10.11 13.14 11.20
CA ASN A 351 -10.18 14.36 10.37
C ASN A 351 -11.11 15.44 10.93
N ASP A 352 -12.07 15.09 11.78
CA ASP A 352 -12.98 16.05 12.42
C ASP A 352 -12.33 16.77 13.63
N GLU A 353 -11.20 16.24 14.15
CA GLU A 353 -10.45 16.82 15.27
C GLU A 353 -9.30 17.79 14.82
N GLN A 354 -9.04 17.93 13.52
CA GLN A 354 -8.06 18.88 12.95
C GLN A 354 -8.77 20.01 12.16
#